data_729a27049f721b095a49e4c4196b0d8d
#
_entry.id   729a27049f721b095a49e4c4196b0d8d
#
_cell.length_a   1.000
_cell.length_b   1.000
_cell.length_c   1.000
_cell.angle_alpha   90.00
_cell.angle_beta   90.00
_cell.angle_gamma   90.00
#
_symmetry.space_group_name_H-M   'P 1'
#
loop_
_entity.id
_entity.type
_entity.pdbx_description
1 polymer ?
#
loop_
_entity_poly.entity_id
_entity_poly.type
_entity_poly.pdbx_seq_one_letter_code
_entity_poly.pdbx_strand_id
1 'polypeptide(L)'
;MKKFSQLAFPYIVLAVLMLVFPMVLIALYSVTDQGNTILSFTFTLEHYAKFFTDPDFLLILWRSIVIAVKTTVICLLLGYPIAYYIARSEQKKQNALILVITIPMWINMLVRTYAWIGLLSDGGLIQRILQLVGLGKGSLLYTEEAVLLGMVYNFLPFMILQIQTSLSKMDNSLLEASADLGASPAQTFKRVTLPLSVPGIINGITLVFLPAVSSFFIPKLLGGGQYFLIGNMIENQFITVGEWNFGSAISMIMAVIMMVLMMVVRKIEIRNQGGKGV
;
A
#
# COMPACT_ATOMS: atom_id res chain seq x y z
N MET A 1 36.00 -14.64 4.05
CA MET A 1 35.05 -13.54 4.16
C MET A 1 35.49 -12.25 3.47
N LYS A 2 36.76 -11.83 3.55
CA LYS A 2 37.25 -10.58 2.90
C LYS A 2 37.12 -10.53 1.37
N LYS A 3 37.27 -11.60 0.63
CA LYS A 3 37.13 -11.66 -0.84
C LYS A 3 35.67 -11.45 -1.32
N PHE A 4 34.66 -11.91 -0.57
CA PHE A 4 33.23 -11.66 -0.88
C PHE A 4 32.84 -10.19 -0.67
N SER A 5 33.40 -9.52 0.32
CA SER A 5 33.18 -8.10 0.57
C SER A 5 33.71 -7.21 -0.58
N GLN A 6 34.82 -7.59 -1.21
CA GLN A 6 35.37 -6.86 -2.34
C GLN A 6 34.54 -7.02 -3.63
N LEU A 7 33.94 -8.20 -3.84
CA LEU A 7 33.01 -8.41 -4.96
C LEU A 7 31.69 -7.65 -4.78
N ALA A 8 31.24 -7.44 -3.54
CA ALA A 8 30.02 -6.68 -3.24
C ALA A 8 30.22 -5.17 -3.35
N PHE A 9 31.46 -4.67 -3.32
CA PHE A 9 31.77 -3.24 -3.31
C PHE A 9 31.19 -2.46 -4.49
N PRO A 10 31.35 -2.89 -5.77
CA PRO A 10 30.76 -2.19 -6.90
C PRO A 10 29.23 -2.10 -6.82
N TYR A 11 28.60 -3.19 -6.35
CA TYR A 11 27.15 -3.23 -6.16
C TYR A 11 26.69 -2.26 -5.07
N ILE A 12 27.42 -2.22 -3.94
CA ILE A 12 27.11 -1.29 -2.83
C ILE A 12 27.27 0.16 -3.31
N VAL A 13 28.33 0.48 -4.04
CA VAL A 13 28.55 1.83 -4.61
C VAL A 13 27.42 2.21 -5.56
N LEU A 14 27.03 1.30 -6.46
CA LEU A 14 25.92 1.54 -7.38
C LEU A 14 24.59 1.74 -6.63
N ALA A 15 24.31 0.89 -5.63
CA ALA A 15 23.09 0.99 -4.83
C ALA A 15 23.05 2.31 -4.03
N VAL A 16 24.17 2.72 -3.41
CA VAL A 16 24.24 3.99 -2.70
C VAL A 16 24.04 5.15 -3.68
N LEU A 17 24.69 5.14 -4.81
CA LEU A 17 24.57 6.21 -5.80
C LEU A 17 23.14 6.30 -6.36
N MET A 18 22.50 5.18 -6.65
CA MET A 18 21.15 5.15 -7.25
C MET A 18 20.03 5.43 -6.23
N LEU A 19 20.22 5.05 -4.97
CA LEU A 19 19.18 5.21 -3.94
C LEU A 19 19.41 6.43 -3.06
N VAL A 20 20.64 6.62 -2.56
CA VAL A 20 20.93 7.67 -1.58
C VAL A 20 21.06 9.03 -2.25
N PHE A 21 21.69 9.13 -3.42
CA PHE A 21 21.90 10.39 -4.11
C PHE A 21 20.58 11.13 -4.44
N PRO A 22 19.56 10.50 -5.05
CA PRO A 22 18.28 11.15 -5.28
C PRO A 22 17.58 11.56 -3.97
N MET A 23 17.67 10.75 -2.90
CA MET A 23 17.10 11.12 -1.60
C MET A 23 17.79 12.33 -0.98
N VAL A 24 19.11 12.42 -1.09
CA VAL A 24 19.87 13.60 -0.64
C VAL A 24 19.49 14.84 -1.45
N LEU A 25 19.30 14.71 -2.76
CA LEU A 25 18.82 15.83 -3.59
C LEU A 25 17.43 16.30 -3.16
N ILE A 26 16.48 15.39 -2.96
CA ILE A 26 15.13 15.72 -2.46
C ILE A 26 15.23 16.41 -1.10
N ALA A 27 16.05 15.89 -0.18
CA ALA A 27 16.26 16.50 1.13
C ALA A 27 16.87 17.91 1.01
N LEU A 28 17.82 18.11 0.11
CA LEU A 28 18.44 19.39 -0.14
C LEU A 28 17.44 20.39 -0.75
N TYR A 29 16.70 19.99 -1.79
CA TYR A 29 15.66 20.85 -2.37
C TYR A 29 14.56 21.19 -1.37
N SER A 30 14.24 20.32 -0.43
CA SER A 30 13.18 20.55 0.57
C SER A 30 13.49 21.69 1.56
N VAL A 31 14.78 22.01 1.76
CA VAL A 31 15.26 23.06 2.69
C VAL A 31 15.89 24.25 1.97
N THR A 32 15.78 24.33 0.66
CA THR A 32 16.33 25.43 -0.15
C THR A 32 15.21 26.21 -0.83
N ASP A 33 15.43 27.50 -1.00
CA ASP A 33 14.52 28.36 -1.76
C ASP A 33 14.79 28.28 -3.26
N GLN A 34 13.79 28.65 -4.08
CA GLN A 34 13.92 28.74 -5.54
C GLN A 34 14.91 29.84 -5.93
N GLY A 35 16.19 29.53 -5.93
CA GLY A 35 17.20 30.38 -6.58
C GLY A 35 17.22 30.09 -8.08
N ASN A 36 16.95 31.08 -8.92
CA ASN A 36 17.05 31.00 -10.38
C ASN A 36 18.48 30.73 -10.90
N THR A 37 19.44 30.52 -10.03
CA THR A 37 20.84 30.23 -10.36
C THR A 37 21.31 28.99 -9.60
N ILE A 38 21.90 28.07 -10.35
CA ILE A 38 22.48 26.79 -9.89
C ILE A 38 23.49 26.93 -8.72
N LEU A 39 23.84 28.14 -8.30
CA LEU A 39 24.91 28.44 -7.34
C LEU A 39 24.47 29.21 -6.09
N SER A 40 23.21 29.60 -5.93
CA SER A 40 22.74 30.29 -4.72
C SER A 40 21.75 29.42 -3.94
N PHE A 41 22.26 28.72 -2.93
CA PHE A 41 21.42 27.95 -1.98
C PHE A 41 21.11 28.88 -0.79
N THR A 42 19.88 29.39 -0.73
CA THR A 42 19.34 30.01 0.49
C THR A 42 18.56 28.94 1.24
N PHE A 43 18.96 28.64 2.46
CA PHE A 43 18.25 27.66 3.30
C PHE A 43 16.98 28.31 3.86
N THR A 44 15.86 27.60 3.67
CA THR A 44 14.56 28.00 4.21
C THR A 44 13.77 26.80 4.72
N LEU A 45 12.91 27.03 5.71
CA LEU A 45 11.91 26.07 6.18
C LEU A 45 10.48 26.51 5.83
N GLU A 46 10.35 27.54 5.00
CA GLU A 46 9.06 28.13 4.64
C GLU A 46 8.14 27.12 3.94
N HIS A 47 8.69 26.23 3.12
CA HIS A 47 7.95 25.15 2.46
C HIS A 47 7.26 24.21 3.47
N TYR A 48 7.94 23.90 4.56
CA TYR A 48 7.37 23.12 5.65
C TYR A 48 6.28 23.91 6.41
N ALA A 49 6.56 25.17 6.72
CA ALA A 49 5.57 26.05 7.37
C ALA A 49 4.32 26.19 6.49
N LYS A 50 4.47 26.42 5.18
CA LYS A 50 3.38 26.48 4.21
C LYS A 50 2.51 25.22 4.24
N PHE A 51 3.12 24.02 4.27
CA PHE A 51 2.36 22.77 4.33
C PHE A 51 1.52 22.63 5.60
N PHE A 52 2.06 23.02 6.76
CA PHE A 52 1.34 22.87 8.03
C PHE A 52 0.39 24.02 8.38
N THR A 53 0.55 25.18 7.74
CA THR A 53 -0.34 26.34 7.96
C THR A 53 -1.55 26.35 7.03
N ASP A 54 -1.45 25.75 5.86
CA ASP A 54 -2.54 25.71 4.90
C ASP A 54 -3.48 24.52 5.17
N PRO A 55 -4.76 24.77 5.49
CA PRO A 55 -5.72 23.71 5.80
C PRO A 55 -5.95 22.72 4.65
N ASP A 56 -5.81 23.16 3.39
CA ASP A 56 -6.06 22.32 2.23
C ASP A 56 -5.04 21.18 2.12
N PHE A 57 -3.78 21.44 2.46
CA PHE A 57 -2.74 20.41 2.45
C PHE A 57 -2.94 19.37 3.55
N LEU A 58 -3.35 19.81 4.72
CA LEU A 58 -3.68 18.91 5.84
C LEU A 58 -4.94 18.06 5.52
N LEU A 59 -5.92 18.63 4.85
CA LEU A 59 -7.11 17.91 4.40
C LEU A 59 -6.75 16.84 3.35
N ILE A 60 -5.89 17.16 2.39
CA ILE A 60 -5.40 16.21 1.38
C ILE A 60 -4.64 15.06 2.05
N LEU A 61 -3.77 15.37 3.01
CA LEU A 61 -3.05 14.35 3.80
C LEU A 61 -4.03 13.45 4.55
N TRP A 62 -5.01 14.03 5.24
CA TRP A 62 -6.02 13.29 5.98
C TRP A 62 -6.84 12.37 5.08
N ARG A 63 -7.32 12.88 3.94
CA ARG A 63 -8.04 12.08 2.94
C ARG A 63 -7.20 10.91 2.44
N SER A 64 -5.91 11.13 2.19
CA SER A 64 -4.98 10.07 1.74
C SER A 64 -4.85 8.96 2.77
N ILE A 65 -4.71 9.31 4.05
CA ILE A 65 -4.66 8.35 5.15
C ILE A 65 -5.98 7.59 5.27
N VAL A 66 -7.11 8.27 5.23
CA VAL A 66 -8.45 7.65 5.34
C VAL A 66 -8.69 6.65 4.21
N ILE A 67 -8.38 7.02 2.96
CA ILE A 67 -8.53 6.12 1.80
C ILE A 67 -7.60 4.92 1.93
N ALA A 68 -6.34 5.13 2.35
CA ALA A 68 -5.40 4.03 2.56
C ALA A 68 -5.85 3.07 3.67
N VAL A 69 -6.39 3.60 4.78
CA VAL A 69 -6.98 2.78 5.86
C VAL A 69 -8.19 2.00 5.34
N LYS A 70 -9.15 2.66 4.66
CA LYS A 70 -10.32 2.00 4.06
C LYS A 70 -9.89 0.87 3.12
N THR A 71 -8.94 1.14 2.21
CA THR A 71 -8.36 0.15 1.28
C THR A 71 -7.77 -1.04 2.04
N THR A 72 -6.96 -0.77 3.06
CA THR A 72 -6.28 -1.81 3.85
C THR A 72 -7.27 -2.68 4.60
N VAL A 73 -8.29 -2.07 5.22
CA VAL A 73 -9.35 -2.80 5.94
C VAL A 73 -10.15 -3.68 4.98
N ILE A 74 -10.56 -3.16 3.83
CA ILE A 74 -11.29 -3.92 2.82
C ILE A 74 -10.41 -5.07 2.29
N CYS A 75 -9.13 -4.81 1.98
CA CYS A 75 -8.20 -5.86 1.56
C CYS A 75 -8.02 -6.93 2.64
N LEU A 76 -7.98 -6.58 3.91
CA LEU A 76 -7.90 -7.53 5.02
C LEU A 76 -9.16 -8.37 5.13
N LEU A 77 -10.33 -7.73 5.11
CA LEU A 77 -11.62 -8.42 5.23
C LEU A 77 -11.89 -9.40 4.08
N LEU A 78 -11.55 -9.03 2.85
CA LEU A 78 -11.69 -9.88 1.68
C LEU A 78 -10.52 -10.87 1.54
N GLY A 79 -9.31 -10.41 1.82
CA GLY A 79 -8.09 -11.18 1.64
C GLY A 79 -7.91 -12.31 2.64
N TYR A 80 -8.31 -12.11 3.90
CA TYR A 80 -8.14 -13.11 4.94
C TYR A 80 -8.92 -14.41 4.66
N PRO A 81 -10.23 -14.39 4.35
CA PRO A 81 -10.98 -15.60 4.00
C PRO A 81 -10.40 -16.33 2.78
N ILE A 82 -9.99 -15.57 1.75
CA ILE A 82 -9.38 -16.15 0.54
C ILE A 82 -8.04 -16.80 0.88
N ALA A 83 -7.17 -16.11 1.63
CA ALA A 83 -5.87 -16.63 2.07
C ALA A 83 -6.03 -17.89 2.94
N TYR A 84 -7.00 -17.89 3.84
CA TYR A 84 -7.32 -19.04 4.69
C TYR A 84 -7.74 -20.27 3.86
N TYR A 85 -8.64 -20.05 2.89
CA TYR A 85 -9.09 -21.12 1.99
C TYR A 85 -7.92 -21.69 1.17
N ILE A 86 -7.05 -20.83 0.64
CA ILE A 86 -5.87 -21.24 -0.14
C ILE A 86 -4.92 -22.06 0.73
N ALA A 87 -4.60 -21.57 1.92
CA ALA A 87 -3.66 -22.22 2.84
C ALA A 87 -4.14 -23.61 3.33
N ARG A 88 -5.45 -23.86 3.31
CA ARG A 88 -6.05 -25.15 3.67
C ARG A 88 -6.33 -26.07 2.49
N SER A 89 -6.07 -25.61 1.27
CA SER A 89 -6.26 -26.41 0.07
C SER A 89 -5.08 -27.36 -0.15
N GLU A 90 -5.31 -28.45 -0.89
CA GLU A 90 -4.25 -29.34 -1.35
C GLU A 90 -3.16 -28.58 -2.13
N GLN A 91 -1.91 -29.01 -2.04
CA GLN A 91 -0.74 -28.33 -2.61
C GLN A 91 -0.90 -27.96 -4.09
N LYS A 92 -1.46 -28.86 -4.91
CA LYS A 92 -1.71 -28.58 -6.34
C LYS A 92 -2.71 -27.44 -6.54
N LYS A 93 -3.80 -27.46 -5.77
CA LYS A 93 -4.86 -26.44 -5.81
C LYS A 93 -4.34 -25.10 -5.25
N GLN A 94 -3.57 -25.16 -4.17
CA GLN A 94 -2.92 -23.98 -3.59
C GLN A 94 -2.04 -23.27 -4.62
N ASN A 95 -1.14 -23.99 -5.30
CA ASN A 95 -0.27 -23.44 -6.33
C ASN A 95 -1.06 -22.82 -7.49
N ALA A 96 -2.13 -23.49 -7.93
CA ALA A 96 -2.99 -22.98 -8.99
C ALA A 96 -3.73 -21.69 -8.56
N LEU A 97 -4.26 -21.63 -7.34
CA LEU A 97 -4.95 -20.44 -6.84
C LEU A 97 -4.01 -19.27 -6.63
N ILE A 98 -2.79 -19.50 -6.13
CA ILE A 98 -1.75 -18.48 -6.02
C ILE A 98 -1.41 -17.93 -7.40
N LEU A 99 -1.26 -18.80 -8.40
CA LEU A 99 -0.98 -18.38 -9.77
C LEU A 99 -2.11 -17.48 -10.31
N VAL A 100 -3.37 -17.89 -10.16
CA VAL A 100 -4.53 -17.10 -10.61
C VAL A 100 -4.57 -15.71 -9.96
N ILE A 101 -4.24 -15.60 -8.67
CA ILE A 101 -4.20 -14.32 -7.97
C ILE A 101 -3.02 -13.45 -8.41
N THR A 102 -1.89 -14.06 -8.76
CA THR A 102 -0.68 -13.33 -9.15
C THR A 102 -0.66 -12.94 -10.64
N ILE A 103 -1.33 -13.66 -11.54
CA ILE A 103 -1.39 -13.31 -12.97
C ILE A 103 -1.78 -11.84 -13.21
N PRO A 104 -2.84 -11.29 -12.60
CA PRO A 104 -3.18 -9.88 -12.79
C PRO A 104 -2.09 -8.91 -12.38
N MET A 105 -1.21 -9.29 -11.43
CA MET A 105 -0.13 -8.40 -10.97
C MET A 105 0.96 -8.21 -12.04
N TRP A 106 1.10 -9.11 -12.99
CA TRP A 106 2.07 -9.02 -14.10
C TRP A 106 1.62 -8.06 -15.20
N ILE A 107 0.32 -7.73 -15.23
CA ILE A 107 -0.20 -6.74 -16.16
C ILE A 107 0.13 -5.34 -15.59
N ASN A 108 0.58 -4.44 -16.47
CA ASN A 108 0.88 -3.07 -16.09
C ASN A 108 -0.30 -2.41 -15.35
N MET A 109 -0.02 -1.73 -14.24
CA MET A 109 -1.03 -1.09 -13.39
C MET A 109 -1.88 -0.05 -14.15
N LEU A 110 -1.27 0.70 -15.08
CA LEU A 110 -2.00 1.68 -15.88
C LEU A 110 -3.05 1.00 -16.76
N VAL A 111 -2.67 -0.06 -17.47
CA VAL A 111 -3.58 -0.82 -18.34
C VAL A 111 -4.77 -1.36 -17.54
N ARG A 112 -4.52 -1.91 -16.37
CA ARG A 112 -5.57 -2.39 -15.46
C ARG A 112 -6.50 -1.26 -15.02
N THR A 113 -5.95 -0.09 -14.69
CA THR A 113 -6.74 1.06 -14.24
C THR A 113 -7.56 1.63 -15.40
N TYR A 114 -7.04 1.68 -16.62
CA TYR A 114 -7.82 2.05 -17.82
C TYR A 114 -8.96 1.08 -18.11
N ALA A 115 -8.74 -0.23 -17.91
CA ALA A 115 -9.81 -1.20 -18.03
C ALA A 115 -10.96 -0.92 -17.04
N TRP A 116 -10.63 -0.54 -15.80
CA TRP A 116 -11.64 -0.12 -14.81
C TRP A 116 -12.40 1.14 -15.22
N ILE A 117 -11.74 2.12 -15.88
CA ILE A 117 -12.44 3.29 -16.44
C ILE A 117 -13.52 2.83 -17.43
N GLY A 118 -13.18 1.94 -18.37
CA GLY A 118 -14.14 1.42 -19.34
C GLY A 118 -15.32 0.65 -18.69
N LEU A 119 -15.05 -0.09 -17.61
CA LEU A 119 -16.08 -0.84 -16.89
C LEU A 119 -17.02 0.05 -16.07
N LEU A 120 -16.48 1.15 -15.47
CA LEU A 120 -17.20 2.05 -14.57
C LEU A 120 -17.82 3.26 -15.30
N SER A 121 -17.42 3.52 -16.55
CA SER A 121 -17.93 4.64 -17.34
C SER A 121 -19.43 4.56 -17.57
N ASP A 122 -20.05 5.68 -17.93
CA ASP A 122 -21.45 5.77 -18.27
C ASP A 122 -21.76 4.85 -19.47
N GLY A 123 -22.69 3.92 -19.25
CA GLY A 123 -23.00 2.85 -20.21
C GLY A 123 -22.04 1.66 -20.17
N GLY A 124 -21.05 1.65 -19.28
CA GLY A 124 -20.13 0.52 -19.04
C GLY A 124 -20.85 -0.71 -18.47
N LEU A 125 -20.14 -1.86 -18.49
CA LEU A 125 -20.72 -3.15 -18.10
C LEU A 125 -21.28 -3.15 -16.68
N ILE A 126 -20.54 -2.57 -15.72
CA ILE A 126 -20.96 -2.54 -14.31
C ILE A 126 -22.17 -1.68 -14.12
N GLN A 127 -22.22 -0.51 -14.76
CA GLN A 127 -23.40 0.37 -14.68
C GLN A 127 -24.65 -0.31 -15.26
N ARG A 128 -24.52 -1.02 -16.41
CA ARG A 128 -25.65 -1.78 -16.99
C ARG A 128 -26.17 -2.86 -16.05
N ILE A 129 -25.26 -3.60 -15.40
CA ILE A 129 -25.65 -4.65 -14.43
C ILE A 129 -26.37 -4.01 -13.23
N LEU A 130 -25.85 -2.89 -12.69
CA LEU A 130 -26.50 -2.21 -11.57
C LEU A 130 -27.86 -1.62 -11.93
N GLN A 131 -28.01 -1.12 -13.17
CA GLN A 131 -29.32 -0.65 -13.66
C GLN A 131 -30.34 -1.79 -13.77
N LEU A 132 -29.93 -2.99 -14.19
CA LEU A 132 -30.80 -4.17 -14.24
C LEU A 132 -31.28 -4.60 -12.84
N VAL A 133 -30.47 -4.39 -11.80
CA VAL A 133 -30.82 -4.70 -10.41
C VAL A 133 -31.54 -3.53 -9.71
N GLY A 134 -31.78 -2.43 -10.41
CA GLY A 134 -32.45 -1.23 -9.85
C GLY A 134 -31.58 -0.32 -8.98
N LEU A 135 -30.28 -0.58 -8.92
CA LEU A 135 -29.31 0.16 -8.11
C LEU A 135 -28.53 1.25 -8.89
N GLY A 136 -28.74 1.35 -10.20
CA GLY A 136 -27.94 2.18 -11.11
C GLY A 136 -28.41 3.62 -11.25
N LYS A 137 -28.38 4.44 -10.19
CA LYS A 137 -28.64 5.88 -10.28
C LYS A 137 -27.33 6.65 -10.08
N GLY A 138 -26.73 7.15 -11.16
CA GLY A 138 -25.57 8.04 -11.14
C GLY A 138 -24.31 7.45 -11.78
N SER A 139 -23.31 8.32 -12.01
CA SER A 139 -21.99 7.91 -12.51
C SER A 139 -21.22 7.21 -11.39
N LEU A 140 -20.66 6.05 -11.71
CA LEU A 140 -19.76 5.32 -10.79
C LEU A 140 -18.33 5.85 -10.89
N LEU A 141 -17.96 6.33 -12.07
CA LEU A 141 -16.62 6.88 -12.32
C LEU A 141 -16.49 8.25 -11.65
N TYR A 142 -15.28 8.58 -11.25
CA TYR A 142 -14.91 9.83 -10.57
C TYR A 142 -15.50 9.99 -9.16
N THR A 143 -15.72 8.85 -8.50
CA THR A 143 -16.18 8.78 -7.11
C THR A 143 -15.13 8.21 -6.17
N GLU A 144 -15.32 8.36 -4.87
CA GLU A 144 -14.45 7.73 -3.86
C GLU A 144 -14.50 6.20 -3.98
N GLU A 145 -15.67 5.66 -4.26
CA GLU A 145 -15.90 4.23 -4.42
C GLU A 145 -15.12 3.66 -5.61
N ALA A 146 -15.04 4.40 -6.74
CA ALA A 146 -14.21 4.00 -7.88
C ALA A 146 -12.72 3.96 -7.51
N VAL A 147 -12.24 4.96 -6.78
CA VAL A 147 -10.86 5.01 -6.29
C VAL A 147 -10.59 3.84 -5.34
N LEU A 148 -11.47 3.60 -4.37
CA LEU A 148 -11.36 2.48 -3.44
C LEU A 148 -11.36 1.13 -4.15
N LEU A 149 -12.27 0.94 -5.10
CA LEU A 149 -12.34 -0.29 -5.90
C LEU A 149 -11.03 -0.53 -6.65
N GLY A 150 -10.52 0.50 -7.34
CA GLY A 150 -9.25 0.42 -8.05
C GLY A 150 -8.07 0.11 -7.13
N MET A 151 -8.01 0.74 -5.95
CA MET A 151 -6.98 0.47 -4.96
C MET A 151 -7.09 -0.94 -4.38
N VAL A 152 -8.29 -1.36 -3.96
CA VAL A 152 -8.51 -2.72 -3.43
C VAL A 152 -8.12 -3.75 -4.48
N TYR A 153 -8.55 -3.61 -5.72
CA TYR A 153 -8.19 -4.52 -6.81
C TYR A 153 -6.68 -4.64 -7.01
N ASN A 154 -5.97 -3.51 -6.95
CA ASN A 154 -4.52 -3.52 -7.16
C ASN A 154 -3.75 -4.08 -5.96
N PHE A 155 -4.22 -3.85 -4.74
CA PHE A 155 -3.47 -4.20 -3.53
C PHE A 155 -3.95 -5.49 -2.84
N LEU A 156 -5.14 -5.99 -3.13
CA LEU A 156 -5.70 -7.21 -2.55
C LEU A 156 -4.77 -8.45 -2.68
N PRO A 157 -4.11 -8.70 -3.84
CA PRO A 157 -3.20 -9.83 -3.96
C PRO A 157 -2.04 -9.79 -2.96
N PHE A 158 -1.50 -8.62 -2.65
CA PHE A 158 -0.42 -8.48 -1.66
C PHE A 158 -0.89 -8.91 -0.26
N MET A 159 -2.10 -8.50 0.14
CA MET A 159 -2.68 -8.92 1.41
C MET A 159 -2.87 -10.43 1.47
N ILE A 160 -3.47 -11.02 0.42
CA ILE A 160 -3.74 -12.47 0.34
C ILE A 160 -2.44 -13.25 0.46
N LEU A 161 -1.41 -12.90 -0.30
CA LEU A 161 -0.15 -13.65 -0.36
C LEU A 161 0.59 -13.64 0.99
N GLN A 162 0.59 -12.52 1.71
CA GLN A 162 1.26 -12.43 3.01
C GLN A 162 0.56 -13.27 4.07
N ILE A 163 -0.77 -13.20 4.13
CA ILE A 163 -1.57 -13.98 5.08
C ILE A 163 -1.48 -15.47 4.73
N GLN A 164 -1.62 -15.83 3.45
CA GLN A 164 -1.50 -17.20 2.97
C GLN A 164 -0.14 -17.81 3.31
N THR A 165 0.95 -17.08 3.06
CA THR A 165 2.32 -17.53 3.39
C THR A 165 2.49 -17.79 4.88
N SER A 166 1.92 -16.95 5.74
CA SER A 166 1.95 -17.13 7.19
C SER A 166 1.13 -18.37 7.61
N LEU A 167 -0.07 -18.53 7.05
CA LEU A 167 -0.94 -19.66 7.36
C LEU A 167 -0.38 -20.98 6.85
N SER A 168 0.27 -21.03 5.69
CA SER A 168 0.87 -22.25 5.13
C SER A 168 2.10 -22.73 5.89
N LYS A 169 2.75 -21.84 6.66
CA LYS A 169 3.88 -22.22 7.53
C LYS A 169 3.43 -22.79 8.89
N MET A 170 2.15 -22.74 9.18
CA MET A 170 1.59 -23.23 10.44
C MET A 170 1.54 -24.76 10.43
N ASP A 171 2.06 -25.38 11.50
CA ASP A 171 2.01 -26.82 11.67
C ASP A 171 0.56 -27.28 11.86
N ASN A 172 0.12 -28.24 11.05
CA ASN A 172 -1.20 -28.81 11.13
C ASN A 172 -1.44 -29.57 12.45
N SER A 173 -0.38 -30.09 13.09
CA SER A 173 -0.46 -30.73 14.40
C SER A 173 -1.08 -29.85 15.48
N LEU A 174 -0.92 -28.53 15.40
CA LEU A 174 -1.56 -27.57 16.32
C LEU A 174 -3.07 -27.54 16.19
N LEU A 175 -3.59 -27.80 14.99
CA LEU A 175 -5.02 -27.82 14.74
C LEU A 175 -5.61 -29.16 15.19
N GLU A 176 -4.89 -30.27 14.93
CA GLU A 176 -5.25 -31.62 15.38
C GLU A 176 -5.29 -31.65 16.91
N ALA A 177 -4.24 -31.16 17.58
CA ALA A 177 -4.20 -31.05 19.04
C ALA A 177 -5.35 -30.19 19.60
N SER A 178 -5.70 -29.09 18.91
CA SER A 178 -6.86 -28.27 19.31
C SER A 178 -8.19 -29.03 19.20
N ALA A 179 -8.34 -29.86 18.16
CA ALA A 179 -9.53 -30.70 17.98
C ALA A 179 -9.59 -31.82 19.02
N ASP A 180 -8.46 -32.48 19.33
CA ASP A 180 -8.35 -33.53 20.37
C ASP A 180 -8.72 -33.00 21.76
N LEU A 181 -8.42 -31.70 22.02
CA LEU A 181 -8.85 -31.01 23.24
C LEU A 181 -10.34 -30.58 23.22
N GLY A 182 -11.11 -30.98 22.20
CA GLY A 182 -12.54 -30.69 22.09
C GLY A 182 -12.88 -29.25 21.69
N ALA A 183 -11.92 -28.48 21.13
CA ALA A 183 -12.19 -27.13 20.69
C ALA A 183 -13.07 -27.13 19.42
N SER A 184 -14.10 -26.27 19.41
CA SER A 184 -14.89 -26.05 18.18
C SER A 184 -14.06 -25.36 17.11
N PRO A 185 -14.42 -25.46 15.80
CA PRO A 185 -13.72 -24.79 14.70
C PRO A 185 -13.56 -23.27 14.92
N ALA A 186 -14.56 -22.61 15.50
CA ALA A 186 -14.50 -21.19 15.83
C ALA A 186 -13.50 -20.89 16.96
N GLN A 187 -13.40 -21.78 17.95
CA GLN A 187 -12.41 -21.66 19.04
C GLN A 187 -11.01 -21.88 18.52
N THR A 188 -10.78 -22.91 17.70
CA THR A 188 -9.50 -23.16 17.02
C THR A 188 -9.09 -21.98 16.16
N PHE A 189 -10.02 -21.42 15.38
CA PHE A 189 -9.74 -20.21 14.59
C PHE A 189 -9.30 -19.05 15.48
N LYS A 190 -10.06 -18.71 16.51
CA LYS A 190 -9.82 -17.54 17.35
C LYS A 190 -8.57 -17.68 18.23
N ARG A 191 -8.30 -18.90 18.77
CA ARG A 191 -7.24 -19.14 19.76
C ARG A 191 -5.93 -19.65 19.16
N VAL A 192 -5.98 -20.27 17.97
CA VAL A 192 -4.79 -20.87 17.33
C VAL A 192 -4.50 -20.18 16.01
N THR A 193 -5.44 -20.23 15.04
CA THR A 193 -5.18 -19.79 13.65
C THR A 193 -4.95 -18.29 13.57
N LEU A 194 -5.84 -17.48 14.15
CA LEU A 194 -5.76 -16.03 14.07
C LEU A 194 -4.50 -15.46 14.74
N PRO A 195 -4.14 -15.86 15.98
CA PRO A 195 -2.90 -15.40 16.61
C PRO A 195 -1.63 -15.81 15.88
N LEU A 196 -1.62 -17.00 15.25
CA LEU A 196 -0.47 -17.48 14.48
C LEU A 196 -0.35 -16.79 13.11
N SER A 197 -1.45 -16.27 12.57
CA SER A 197 -1.46 -15.52 11.32
C SER A 197 -1.15 -14.03 11.46
N VAL A 198 -1.07 -13.50 12.70
CA VAL A 198 -0.79 -12.06 12.96
C VAL A 198 0.45 -11.55 12.23
N PRO A 199 1.59 -12.24 12.17
CA PRO A 199 2.74 -11.75 11.40
C PRO A 199 2.42 -11.56 9.91
N GLY A 200 1.66 -12.48 9.31
CA GLY A 200 1.20 -12.34 7.92
C GLY A 200 0.23 -11.18 7.72
N ILE A 201 -0.67 -10.95 8.69
CA ILE A 201 -1.59 -9.81 8.67
C ILE A 201 -0.81 -8.49 8.73
N ILE A 202 0.16 -8.37 9.64
CA ILE A 202 0.98 -7.16 9.79
C ILE A 202 1.77 -6.88 8.51
N ASN A 203 2.41 -7.90 7.93
CA ASN A 203 3.11 -7.77 6.66
C ASN A 203 2.18 -7.37 5.52
N GLY A 204 0.99 -7.98 5.45
CA GLY A 204 -0.05 -7.64 4.48
C GLY A 204 -0.51 -6.18 4.62
N ILE A 205 -0.79 -5.73 5.83
CA ILE A 205 -1.14 -4.34 6.13
C ILE A 205 -0.03 -3.41 5.64
N THR A 206 1.22 -3.71 5.94
CA THR A 206 2.37 -2.88 5.54
C THR A 206 2.47 -2.77 4.02
N LEU A 207 2.37 -3.90 3.30
CA LEU A 207 2.48 -3.93 1.83
C LEU A 207 1.27 -3.34 1.09
N VAL A 208 0.14 -3.16 1.76
CA VAL A 208 -1.05 -2.51 1.20
C VAL A 208 -1.09 -1.03 1.59
N PHE A 209 -0.93 -0.73 2.88
CA PHE A 209 -1.14 0.61 3.41
C PHE A 209 -0.11 1.63 2.87
N LEU A 210 1.18 1.29 2.90
CA LEU A 210 2.23 2.22 2.47
C LEU A 210 2.10 2.65 1.00
N PRO A 211 1.95 1.73 0.02
CA PRO A 211 1.71 2.12 -1.35
C PRO A 211 0.35 2.81 -1.57
N ALA A 212 -0.67 2.46 -0.78
CA ALA A 212 -1.98 3.09 -0.90
C ALA A 212 -1.95 4.57 -0.52
N VAL A 213 -1.24 4.96 0.57
CA VAL A 213 -1.08 6.36 0.97
C VAL A 213 -0.38 7.18 -0.11
N SER A 214 0.67 6.63 -0.74
CA SER A 214 1.47 7.32 -1.76
C SER A 214 0.96 7.14 -3.19
N SER A 215 -0.17 6.43 -3.37
CA SER A 215 -0.74 6.20 -4.70
C SER A 215 -1.20 7.49 -5.34
N PHE A 216 -0.88 7.67 -6.63
CA PHE A 216 -1.30 8.84 -7.41
C PHE A 216 -2.00 8.47 -8.73
N PHE A 217 -1.61 7.37 -9.38
CA PHE A 217 -2.21 6.98 -10.66
C PHE A 217 -3.67 6.58 -10.53
N ILE A 218 -4.01 5.76 -9.52
CA ILE A 218 -5.38 5.27 -9.34
C ILE A 218 -6.32 6.42 -9.00
N PRO A 219 -6.04 7.30 -8.03
CA PRO A 219 -6.86 8.46 -7.74
C PRO A 219 -6.96 9.45 -8.91
N LYS A 220 -5.87 9.66 -9.65
CA LYS A 220 -5.85 10.54 -10.82
C LYS A 220 -6.79 10.04 -11.92
N LEU A 221 -6.78 8.75 -12.21
CA LEU A 221 -7.54 8.15 -13.30
C LEU A 221 -8.99 7.86 -12.91
N LEU A 222 -9.22 7.22 -11.76
CA LEU A 222 -10.56 6.82 -11.32
C LEU A 222 -11.30 7.93 -10.55
N GLY A 223 -10.56 8.84 -9.90
CA GLY A 223 -11.10 9.98 -9.20
C GLY A 223 -11.30 11.23 -10.04
N GLY A 224 -10.80 11.25 -11.29
CA GLY A 224 -11.02 12.33 -12.25
C GLY A 224 -10.61 13.72 -11.76
N GLY A 225 -9.62 13.83 -10.86
CA GLY A 225 -9.19 15.10 -10.26
C GLY A 225 -10.04 15.57 -9.07
N GLN A 226 -11.20 14.99 -8.81
CA GLN A 226 -12.03 15.33 -7.65
C GLN A 226 -11.49 14.72 -6.35
N TYR A 227 -10.83 13.55 -6.47
CA TYR A 227 -10.16 12.87 -5.36
C TYR A 227 -8.65 13.05 -5.47
N PHE A 228 -8.20 14.23 -5.04
CA PHE A 228 -6.80 14.61 -5.04
C PHE A 228 -6.17 14.12 -3.74
N LEU A 229 -5.19 13.22 -3.84
CA LEU A 229 -4.46 12.64 -2.72
C LEU A 229 -3.04 13.21 -2.66
N ILE A 230 -2.34 12.94 -1.56
CA ILE A 230 -1.00 13.47 -1.32
C ILE A 230 0.00 13.05 -2.43
N GLY A 231 -0.12 11.85 -2.97
CA GLY A 231 0.69 11.39 -4.10
C GLY A 231 0.42 12.20 -5.37
N ASN A 232 -0.83 12.58 -5.65
CA ASN A 232 -1.18 13.48 -6.76
C ASN A 232 -0.61 14.89 -6.53
N MET A 233 -0.63 15.36 -5.30
CA MET A 233 -0.08 16.65 -4.94
C MET A 233 1.42 16.71 -5.19
N ILE A 234 2.17 15.71 -4.75
CA ILE A 234 3.60 15.59 -5.02
C ILE A 234 3.86 15.59 -6.53
N GLU A 235 3.16 14.73 -7.28
CA GLU A 235 3.28 14.64 -8.74
C GLU A 235 2.98 15.98 -9.40
N ASN A 236 1.92 16.67 -8.96
CA ASN A 236 1.52 17.97 -9.50
C ASN A 236 2.58 19.06 -9.28
N GLN A 237 3.20 19.10 -8.08
CA GLN A 237 4.25 20.07 -7.79
C GLN A 237 5.49 19.88 -8.68
N PHE A 238 5.91 18.62 -8.90
CA PHE A 238 7.08 18.33 -9.73
C PHE A 238 6.82 18.49 -11.22
N ILE A 239 5.66 18.07 -11.72
CA ILE A 239 5.42 17.93 -13.17
C ILE A 239 4.62 19.10 -13.73
N THR A 240 3.59 19.57 -13.02
CA THR A 240 2.66 20.58 -13.55
C THR A 240 3.04 21.98 -13.13
N VAL A 241 3.28 22.20 -11.84
CA VAL A 241 3.59 23.52 -11.27
C VAL A 241 5.06 23.85 -11.45
N GLY A 242 5.95 22.85 -11.38
CA GLY A 242 7.40 23.03 -11.48
C GLY A 242 8.04 23.56 -10.18
N GLU A 243 7.31 23.55 -9.05
CA GLU A 243 7.83 23.92 -7.73
C GLU A 243 8.53 22.74 -7.06
N TRP A 244 9.72 22.42 -7.49
CA TRP A 244 10.52 21.28 -7.04
C TRP A 244 10.84 21.33 -5.54
N ASN A 245 11.09 22.53 -4.99
CA ASN A 245 11.41 22.76 -3.58
C ASN A 245 10.22 22.39 -2.69
N PHE A 246 9.02 22.88 -3.02
CA PHE A 246 7.81 22.56 -2.27
C PHE A 246 7.41 21.08 -2.46
N GLY A 247 7.47 20.54 -3.69
CA GLY A 247 7.25 19.13 -3.95
C GLY A 247 8.20 18.21 -3.14
N SER A 248 9.48 18.62 -3.02
CA SER A 248 10.47 17.92 -2.21
C SER A 248 10.16 18.00 -0.71
N ALA A 249 9.70 19.16 -0.21
CA ALA A 249 9.28 19.30 1.19
C ALA A 249 8.11 18.38 1.54
N ILE A 250 7.08 18.31 0.68
CA ILE A 250 5.94 17.39 0.85
C ILE A 250 6.43 15.93 0.83
N SER A 251 7.33 15.58 -0.10
CA SER A 251 7.89 14.24 -0.21
C SER A 251 8.67 13.85 1.06
N MET A 252 9.43 14.77 1.65
CA MET A 252 10.14 14.55 2.92
C MET A 252 9.18 14.36 4.11
N ILE A 253 8.12 15.18 4.18
CA ILE A 253 7.06 15.02 5.20
C ILE A 253 6.46 13.61 5.08
N MET A 254 6.11 13.20 3.86
CA MET A 254 5.59 11.87 3.60
C MET A 254 6.57 10.76 3.99
N ALA A 255 7.85 10.91 3.64
CA ALA A 255 8.88 9.95 4.02
C ALA A 255 9.00 9.79 5.54
N VAL A 256 8.94 10.89 6.30
CA VAL A 256 8.95 10.87 7.77
C VAL A 256 7.70 10.18 8.32
N ILE A 257 6.51 10.52 7.81
CA ILE A 257 5.26 9.88 8.22
C ILE A 257 5.31 8.37 7.97
N MET A 258 5.76 7.95 6.78
CA MET A 258 5.90 6.55 6.41
C MET A 258 6.90 5.82 7.31
N MET A 259 8.03 6.47 7.63
CA MET A 259 9.04 5.92 8.55
C MET A 259 8.47 5.71 9.96
N VAL A 260 7.74 6.69 10.48
CA VAL A 260 7.08 6.59 11.79
C VAL A 260 6.07 5.45 11.79
N LEU A 261 5.23 5.35 10.76
CA LEU A 261 4.25 4.28 10.63
C LEU A 261 4.92 2.91 10.56
N MET A 262 6.01 2.77 9.79
CA MET A 262 6.79 1.52 9.74
C MET A 262 7.38 1.16 11.10
N MET A 263 7.90 2.13 11.85
CA MET A 263 8.41 1.89 13.21
C MET A 263 7.32 1.41 14.16
N VAL A 264 6.12 1.99 14.08
CA VAL A 264 4.96 1.55 14.89
C VAL A 264 4.57 0.12 14.54
N VAL A 265 4.42 -0.19 13.24
CA VAL A 265 4.09 -1.54 12.76
C VAL A 265 5.13 -2.57 13.22
N ARG A 266 6.42 -2.26 13.06
CA ARG A 266 7.51 -3.13 13.49
C ARG A 266 7.51 -3.35 15.01
N LYS A 267 7.22 -2.33 15.80
CA LYS A 267 7.12 -2.46 17.26
C LYS A 267 5.98 -3.41 17.67
N ILE A 268 4.84 -3.34 16.97
CA ILE A 268 3.71 -4.25 17.19
C ILE A 268 4.12 -5.68 16.81
N GLU A 269 4.83 -5.87 15.70
CA GLU A 269 5.32 -7.17 15.25
C GLU A 269 6.25 -7.82 16.28
N ILE A 270 7.27 -7.09 16.76
CA ILE A 270 8.24 -7.57 17.75
C ILE A 270 7.53 -7.94 19.06
N ARG A 271 6.57 -7.12 19.52
CA ARG A 271 5.80 -7.41 20.72
C ARG A 271 5.00 -8.71 20.61
N ASN A 272 4.45 -9.00 19.43
CA ASN A 272 3.68 -10.22 19.20
C ASN A 272 4.58 -11.46 19.01
N GLN A 273 5.83 -11.29 18.58
CA GLN A 273 6.81 -12.38 18.47
C GLN A 273 7.53 -12.65 19.80
N GLY A 274 7.83 -11.61 20.58
CA GLY A 274 8.50 -11.72 21.87
C GLY A 274 7.64 -12.33 23.00
N GLY A 275 6.32 -12.36 22.86
CA GLY A 275 5.42 -13.07 23.79
C GLY A 275 5.40 -14.59 23.65
N LYS A 276 6.20 -15.17 22.72
CA LYS A 276 6.28 -16.62 22.46
C LYS A 276 7.58 -17.27 22.93
N GLY A 277 8.41 -16.52 23.68
CA GLY A 277 9.69 -17.00 24.21
C GLY A 277 9.71 -16.98 25.74
N VAL A 278 8.79 -17.70 26.40
CA VAL A 278 8.95 -18.23 27.78
C VAL A 278 8.20 -19.55 27.82
#